data_e3f58143af10a1db6b3f0354bb679173
#
_entry.id   e3f58143af10a1db6b3f0354bb679173
#
_cell.length_a   1.000
_cell.length_b   1.000
_cell.length_c   1.000
_cell.angle_alpha   90.00
_cell.angle_beta   90.00
_cell.angle_gamma   90.00
#
_symmetry.space_group_name_H-M   'P 1'
#
loop_
_entity.id
_entity.type
_entity.pdbx_description
1 polymer ?
#
loop_
_entity_poly.entity_id
_entity_poly.type
_entity_poly.pdbx_seq_one_letter_code
_entity_poly.pdbx_strand_id
1 'polypeptide(L)'
;MGRSDTLDLKQSYKFNGNNIGCLLIHGFTSTPAEMYPLATSLNDEGYTVYSILLSGHGTNHNELLKVSYIDWYKDVEKAYDELLFECEEVIVIGHSMGGLLALMLASNYHIDKLVCLACAIKPNNRLVKYTGIIKYFKKYTGWKNSNSKIEDKYDKYDKYRLHYNIFPLHSVHQLHLASRAASSCLKNIYSDTLILQDKNDSQVKKEGAYALYNGISSRYKKLEWIDDATHSLTLGPKKEEVFKKIIDFIEFKVN
;
A
#
# COMPACT_ATOMS: atom_id res chain seq x y z
N MET A 1 24.45 8.50 13.38
CA MET A 1 23.51 7.40 13.71
C MET A 1 22.28 7.62 12.84
N GLY A 2 21.96 6.68 11.94
CA GLY A 2 20.80 6.81 11.06
C GLY A 2 19.50 6.70 11.84
N ARG A 3 18.43 7.37 11.41
CA ARG A 3 17.07 7.29 12.02
C ARG A 3 16.58 5.85 12.22
N SER A 4 17.13 4.86 11.50
CA SER A 4 16.74 3.44 11.58
C SER A 4 17.36 2.64 12.73
N ASP A 5 18.42 3.14 13.39
CA ASP A 5 19.21 2.31 14.30
C ASP A 5 18.54 2.04 15.65
N THR A 6 17.47 2.80 15.98
CA THR A 6 16.69 2.64 17.23
C THR A 6 15.21 2.30 16.98
N LEU A 7 14.77 2.26 15.69
CA LEU A 7 13.37 2.10 15.34
C LEU A 7 13.06 0.64 14.99
N ASP A 8 12.06 0.03 15.66
CA ASP A 8 11.52 -1.25 15.24
C ASP A 8 10.60 -1.06 14.02
N LEU A 9 11.15 -1.26 12.84
CA LEU A 9 10.44 -1.09 11.57
C LEU A 9 9.33 -2.12 11.33
N LYS A 10 9.17 -3.11 12.21
CA LYS A 10 8.00 -4.00 12.20
C LYS A 10 6.78 -3.39 12.87
N GLN A 11 6.96 -2.31 13.63
CA GLN A 11 5.89 -1.59 14.31
C GLN A 11 5.52 -0.30 13.56
N SER A 12 4.35 0.26 13.90
CA SER A 12 3.99 1.60 13.43
C SER A 12 5.00 2.62 13.94
N TYR A 13 5.33 3.59 13.10
CA TYR A 13 6.23 4.68 13.47
C TYR A 13 5.77 6.00 12.87
N LYS A 14 6.16 7.10 13.53
CA LYS A 14 5.82 8.46 13.14
C LYS A 14 7.06 9.34 13.08
N PHE A 15 7.11 10.19 12.08
CA PHE A 15 8.08 11.27 11.95
C PHE A 15 7.35 12.60 12.00
N ASN A 16 7.74 13.47 12.91
CA ASN A 16 7.15 14.80 13.01
C ASN A 16 7.70 15.71 11.88
N GLY A 17 6.84 16.56 11.37
CA GLY A 17 7.14 17.54 10.34
C GLY A 17 6.21 18.74 10.42
N ASN A 18 5.75 19.22 9.26
CA ASN A 18 4.79 20.33 9.17
C ASN A 18 3.35 19.86 9.42
N ASN A 19 2.37 20.73 9.18
CA ASN A 19 0.94 20.46 9.36
C ASN A 19 0.28 19.63 8.23
N ILE A 20 1.06 19.08 7.29
CA ILE A 20 0.58 18.14 6.28
C ILE A 20 1.03 16.75 6.68
N GLY A 21 0.07 15.85 6.95
CA GLY A 21 0.30 14.46 7.34
C GLY A 21 0.28 13.52 6.15
N CYS A 22 1.24 12.61 6.07
CA CYS A 22 1.27 11.51 5.10
C CYS A 22 1.01 10.18 5.81
N LEU A 23 -0.16 9.57 5.60
CA LEU A 23 -0.50 8.24 6.07
C LEU A 23 0.00 7.18 5.10
N LEU A 24 0.93 6.34 5.53
CA LEU A 24 1.52 5.29 4.72
C LEU A 24 0.99 3.90 5.10
N ILE A 25 0.46 3.15 4.11
CA ILE A 25 -0.20 1.87 4.32
C ILE A 25 0.52 0.80 3.49
N HIS A 26 1.14 -0.18 4.18
CA HIS A 26 1.91 -1.26 3.56
C HIS A 26 1.06 -2.33 2.87
N GLY A 27 1.71 -3.21 2.09
CA GLY A 27 1.10 -4.30 1.35
C GLY A 27 0.80 -5.54 2.19
N PHE A 28 0.13 -6.52 1.57
CA PHE A 28 -0.21 -7.81 2.18
C PHE A 28 1.04 -8.58 2.58
N THR A 29 1.03 -9.15 3.79
CA THR A 29 2.13 -9.87 4.44
C THR A 29 3.37 -9.04 4.79
N SER A 30 3.41 -7.77 4.44
CA SER A 30 4.52 -6.85 4.69
C SER A 30 4.42 -6.18 6.06
N THR A 31 5.21 -5.14 6.28
CA THR A 31 5.25 -4.33 7.51
C THR A 31 5.52 -2.87 7.15
N PRO A 32 5.46 -1.92 8.10
CA PRO A 32 5.83 -0.52 7.86
C PRO A 32 7.25 -0.34 7.32
N ALA A 33 8.15 -1.32 7.52
CA ALA A 33 9.50 -1.31 6.93
C ALA A 33 9.50 -1.10 5.41
N GLU A 34 8.52 -1.66 4.70
CA GLU A 34 8.38 -1.52 3.26
C GLU A 34 8.20 -0.06 2.83
N MET A 35 7.59 0.76 3.67
CA MET A 35 7.30 2.16 3.41
C MET A 35 8.40 3.09 3.93
N TYR A 36 9.39 2.57 4.68
CA TYR A 36 10.40 3.38 5.37
C TYR A 36 11.24 4.29 4.44
N PRO A 37 11.72 3.84 3.26
CA PRO A 37 12.46 4.73 2.37
C PRO A 37 11.60 5.89 1.85
N LEU A 38 10.32 5.65 1.54
CA LEU A 38 9.38 6.71 1.16
C LEU A 38 9.08 7.64 2.35
N ALA A 39 8.86 7.05 3.55
CA ALA A 39 8.62 7.82 4.76
C ALA A 39 9.76 8.81 5.08
N THR A 40 11.00 8.35 4.89
CA THR A 40 12.19 9.20 5.09
C THR A 40 12.23 10.33 4.06
N SER A 41 12.01 10.00 2.79
CA SER A 41 12.00 10.99 1.71
C SER A 41 10.94 12.08 1.93
N LEU A 42 9.71 11.68 2.31
CA LEU A 42 8.64 12.64 2.62
C LEU A 42 8.95 13.49 3.84
N ASN A 43 9.53 12.91 4.89
CA ASN A 43 9.90 13.67 6.08
C ASN A 43 11.10 14.60 5.84
N ASP A 44 12.01 14.25 4.93
CA ASP A 44 13.11 15.13 4.52
C ASP A 44 12.60 16.36 3.75
N GLU A 45 11.44 16.25 3.07
CA GLU A 45 10.69 17.38 2.49
C GLU A 45 9.82 18.15 3.53
N GLY A 46 9.89 17.75 4.80
CA GLY A 46 9.25 18.45 5.91
C GLY A 46 7.85 17.94 6.27
N TYR A 47 7.31 16.92 5.64
CA TYR A 47 5.98 16.38 5.96
C TYR A 47 5.98 15.60 7.28
N THR A 48 4.86 15.65 8.02
CA THR A 48 4.58 14.69 9.10
C THR A 48 4.20 13.36 8.46
N VAL A 49 4.86 12.26 8.90
CA VAL A 49 4.65 10.93 8.29
C VAL A 49 4.24 9.93 9.34
N TYR A 50 3.18 9.18 9.08
CA TYR A 50 2.76 8.06 9.91
C TYR A 50 2.66 6.79 9.06
N SER A 51 3.54 5.82 9.32
CA SER A 51 3.50 4.50 8.69
C SER A 51 2.97 3.48 9.68
N ILE A 52 1.85 2.85 9.34
CA ILE A 52 1.09 1.99 10.27
C ILE A 52 1.36 0.51 10.05
N LEU A 53 1.32 -0.25 11.13
CA LEU A 53 1.27 -1.70 11.11
C LEU A 53 -0.19 -2.18 11.11
N LEU A 54 -0.58 -2.91 10.08
CA LEU A 54 -1.91 -3.50 9.99
C LEU A 54 -2.03 -4.75 10.88
N SER A 55 -3.18 -4.96 11.48
CA SER A 55 -3.51 -6.11 12.32
C SER A 55 -3.12 -7.44 11.66
N GLY A 56 -2.52 -8.33 12.44
CA GLY A 56 -2.05 -9.66 11.99
C GLY A 56 -0.71 -9.65 11.25
N HIS A 57 -0.10 -8.48 11.03
CA HIS A 57 1.20 -8.32 10.39
C HIS A 57 2.32 -8.11 11.43
N GLY A 58 3.57 -8.12 11.01
CA GLY A 58 4.74 -7.78 11.83
C GLY A 58 5.19 -8.83 12.84
N THR A 59 4.44 -9.90 13.07
CA THR A 59 4.72 -10.95 14.07
C THR A 59 4.94 -12.32 13.41
N ASN A 60 3.88 -13.10 13.22
CA ASN A 60 3.92 -14.38 12.53
C ASN A 60 2.65 -14.58 11.68
N HIS A 61 2.74 -15.43 10.66
CA HIS A 61 1.68 -15.64 9.68
C HIS A 61 0.37 -16.23 10.27
N ASN A 62 0.39 -16.84 11.48
CA ASN A 62 -0.84 -17.35 12.11
C ASN A 62 -1.73 -16.22 12.65
N GLU A 63 -1.17 -15.05 12.96
CA GLU A 63 -1.96 -13.90 13.40
C GLU A 63 -2.90 -13.41 12.29
N LEU A 64 -2.52 -13.60 11.02
CA LEU A 64 -3.40 -13.32 9.88
C LEU A 64 -4.67 -14.20 9.83
N LEU A 65 -4.69 -15.35 10.53
CA LEU A 65 -5.91 -16.18 10.67
C LEU A 65 -7.00 -15.52 11.51
N LYS A 66 -6.61 -14.63 12.41
CA LYS A 66 -7.47 -14.03 13.43
C LYS A 66 -8.13 -12.74 12.96
N VAL A 67 -7.71 -12.22 11.80
CA VAL A 67 -8.11 -10.90 11.30
C VAL A 67 -8.81 -11.00 9.94
N SER A 68 -9.65 -10.01 9.69
CA SER A 68 -10.36 -9.79 8.42
C SER A 68 -9.87 -8.51 7.75
N TYR A 69 -10.29 -8.28 6.50
CA TYR A 69 -10.02 -7.01 5.82
C TYR A 69 -10.71 -5.81 6.49
N ILE A 70 -11.77 -6.05 7.28
CA ILE A 70 -12.44 -5.01 8.05
C ILE A 70 -11.54 -4.54 9.21
N ASP A 71 -10.79 -5.45 9.84
CA ASP A 71 -9.85 -5.10 10.90
C ASP A 71 -8.71 -4.25 10.33
N TRP A 72 -8.16 -4.61 9.15
CA TRP A 72 -7.19 -3.78 8.45
C TRP A 72 -7.72 -2.39 8.10
N TYR A 73 -8.99 -2.32 7.67
CA TYR A 73 -9.62 -1.04 7.35
C TYR A 73 -9.77 -0.16 8.60
N LYS A 74 -10.16 -0.75 9.74
CA LYS A 74 -10.25 -0.02 11.03
C LYS A 74 -8.90 0.51 11.51
N ASP A 75 -7.82 -0.24 11.29
CA ASP A 75 -6.46 0.24 11.61
C ASP A 75 -6.12 1.51 10.81
N VAL A 76 -6.48 1.52 9.51
CA VAL A 76 -6.28 2.68 8.64
C VAL A 76 -7.15 3.87 9.07
N GLU A 77 -8.43 3.62 9.36
CA GLU A 77 -9.39 4.63 9.80
C GLU A 77 -8.91 5.30 11.10
N LYS A 78 -8.51 4.50 12.08
CA LYS A 78 -7.95 4.99 13.34
C LYS A 78 -6.69 5.87 13.12
N ALA A 79 -5.77 5.42 12.29
CA ALA A 79 -4.54 6.17 12.03
C ALA A 79 -4.80 7.47 11.25
N TYR A 80 -5.79 7.47 10.38
CA TYR A 80 -6.26 8.67 9.69
C TYR A 80 -6.81 9.70 10.68
N ASP A 81 -7.68 9.26 11.62
CA ASP A 81 -8.25 10.12 12.66
C ASP A 81 -7.14 10.69 13.56
N GLU A 82 -6.14 9.89 13.93
CA GLU A 82 -4.97 10.35 14.70
C GLU A 82 -4.18 11.45 13.97
N LEU A 83 -3.99 11.34 12.65
CA LEU A 83 -3.31 12.38 11.87
C LEU A 83 -4.17 13.63 11.69
N LEU A 84 -5.48 13.49 11.49
CA LEU A 84 -6.39 14.64 11.41
C LEU A 84 -6.43 15.49 12.68
N PHE A 85 -6.15 14.87 13.83
CA PHE A 85 -6.04 15.62 15.09
C PHE A 85 -4.78 16.51 15.16
N GLU A 86 -3.73 16.13 14.42
CA GLU A 86 -2.41 16.78 14.50
C GLU A 86 -2.07 17.61 13.24
N CYS A 87 -2.70 17.30 12.12
CA CYS A 87 -2.41 17.89 10.82
C CYS A 87 -3.66 18.54 10.21
N GLU A 88 -3.48 19.62 9.47
CA GLU A 88 -4.57 20.33 8.77
C GLU A 88 -5.00 19.61 7.50
N GLU A 89 -4.06 18.91 6.85
CA GLU A 89 -4.26 18.12 5.63
C GLU A 89 -3.67 16.73 5.81
N VAL A 90 -4.37 15.68 5.36
CA VAL A 90 -3.87 14.30 5.38
C VAL A 90 -3.89 13.70 3.98
N ILE A 91 -2.71 13.35 3.52
CA ILE A 91 -2.46 12.65 2.26
C ILE A 91 -2.37 11.16 2.55
N VAL A 92 -3.10 10.34 1.80
CA VAL A 92 -3.12 8.89 2.00
C VAL A 92 -2.38 8.19 0.88
N ILE A 93 -1.39 7.38 1.24
CA ILE A 93 -0.52 6.66 0.31
C ILE A 93 -0.55 5.17 0.63
N GLY A 94 -1.08 4.37 -0.27
CA GLY A 94 -1.21 2.92 -0.06
C GLY A 94 -0.49 2.10 -1.12
N HIS A 95 0.30 1.10 -0.67
CA HIS A 95 0.95 0.14 -1.55
C HIS A 95 0.17 -1.17 -1.63
N SER A 96 -0.09 -1.67 -2.84
CA SER A 96 -0.72 -2.97 -3.10
C SER A 96 -2.06 -3.14 -2.35
N MET A 97 -2.14 -3.99 -1.32
CA MET A 97 -3.29 -4.11 -0.41
C MET A 97 -3.58 -2.79 0.30
N GLY A 98 -2.53 -2.08 0.76
CA GLY A 98 -2.68 -0.76 1.37
C GLY A 98 -3.38 0.24 0.44
N GLY A 99 -3.18 0.12 -0.87
CA GLY A 99 -3.92 0.89 -1.87
C GLY A 99 -5.43 0.58 -1.88
N LEU A 100 -5.84 -0.67 -1.65
CA LEU A 100 -7.26 -1.03 -1.52
C LEU A 100 -7.90 -0.36 -0.30
N LEU A 101 -7.19 -0.38 0.83
CA LEU A 101 -7.65 0.22 2.08
C LEU A 101 -7.72 1.74 1.97
N ALA A 102 -6.73 2.36 1.30
CA ALA A 102 -6.71 3.78 0.99
C ALA A 102 -7.91 4.21 0.12
N LEU A 103 -8.28 3.41 -0.89
CA LEU A 103 -9.48 3.64 -1.71
C LEU A 103 -10.76 3.55 -0.88
N MET A 104 -10.87 2.56 0.00
CA MET A 104 -12.03 2.43 0.89
C MET A 104 -12.13 3.62 1.85
N LEU A 105 -11.01 4.09 2.39
CA LEU A 105 -10.98 5.29 3.23
C LEU A 105 -11.45 6.53 2.43
N ALA A 106 -10.88 6.77 1.25
CA ALA A 106 -11.22 7.90 0.40
C ALA A 106 -12.67 7.88 -0.12
N SER A 107 -13.34 6.72 -0.10
CA SER A 107 -14.76 6.63 -0.44
C SER A 107 -15.70 7.02 0.71
N ASN A 108 -15.21 7.02 1.95
CA ASN A 108 -15.98 7.29 3.17
C ASN A 108 -15.62 8.63 3.81
N TYR A 109 -14.40 9.13 3.58
CA TYR A 109 -13.87 10.35 4.15
C TYR A 109 -13.46 11.33 3.04
N HIS A 110 -13.49 12.62 3.36
CA HIS A 110 -12.91 13.63 2.49
C HIS A 110 -11.39 13.59 2.63
N ILE A 111 -10.71 13.17 1.57
CA ILE A 111 -9.26 13.12 1.47
C ILE A 111 -8.86 13.97 0.27
N ASP A 112 -8.00 14.96 0.49
CA ASP A 112 -7.59 15.87 -0.58
C ASP A 112 -6.75 15.14 -1.62
N LYS A 113 -5.75 14.39 -1.19
CA LYS A 113 -4.83 13.66 -2.09
C LYS A 113 -4.69 12.20 -1.72
N LEU A 114 -4.80 11.36 -2.74
CA LEU A 114 -4.69 9.91 -2.65
C LEU A 114 -3.61 9.40 -3.60
N VAL A 115 -2.69 8.57 -3.11
CA VAL A 115 -1.67 7.91 -3.92
C VAL A 115 -1.82 6.40 -3.85
N CYS A 116 -2.01 5.76 -4.99
CA CYS A 116 -2.15 4.32 -5.14
C CYS A 116 -0.92 3.73 -5.84
N LEU A 117 -0.10 2.98 -5.09
CA LEU A 117 1.11 2.33 -5.57
C LEU A 117 0.83 0.85 -5.84
N ALA A 118 0.94 0.40 -7.10
CA ALA A 118 0.71 -1.00 -7.51
C ALA A 118 -0.57 -1.60 -6.89
N CYS A 119 -1.68 -0.86 -6.90
CA CYS A 119 -2.91 -1.19 -6.16
C CYS A 119 -3.51 -2.53 -6.59
N ALA A 120 -3.84 -3.40 -5.63
CA ALA A 120 -4.25 -4.79 -5.85
C ALA A 120 -5.72 -4.96 -6.31
N ILE A 121 -6.25 -4.05 -7.13
CA ILE A 121 -7.63 -4.11 -7.68
C ILE A 121 -7.85 -5.39 -8.51
N LYS A 122 -6.87 -5.79 -9.33
CA LYS A 122 -6.95 -7.03 -10.12
C LYS A 122 -5.67 -7.86 -9.93
N PRO A 123 -5.63 -8.80 -8.96
CA PRO A 123 -4.51 -9.71 -8.80
C PRO A 123 -4.26 -10.56 -10.06
N ASN A 124 -3.01 -10.86 -10.37
CA ASN A 124 -2.62 -11.73 -11.49
C ASN A 124 -3.10 -13.16 -11.29
N ASN A 125 -3.07 -13.66 -10.06
CA ASN A 125 -3.46 -15.03 -9.76
C ASN A 125 -4.99 -15.19 -9.83
N ARG A 126 -5.46 -15.85 -10.90
CA ARG A 126 -6.89 -16.12 -11.13
C ARG A 126 -7.53 -17.03 -10.07
N LEU A 127 -6.73 -17.80 -9.32
CA LEU A 127 -7.24 -18.71 -8.28
C LEU A 127 -7.67 -17.96 -7.01
N VAL A 128 -7.29 -16.71 -6.85
CA VAL A 128 -7.67 -15.87 -5.69
C VAL A 128 -9.18 -15.82 -5.49
N LYS A 129 -9.97 -15.76 -6.56
CA LYS A 129 -11.43 -15.76 -6.49
C LYS A 129 -12.04 -17.05 -5.92
N TYR A 130 -11.31 -18.17 -5.96
CA TYR A 130 -11.78 -19.45 -5.43
C TYR A 130 -11.28 -19.72 -3.99
N THR A 131 -10.51 -18.82 -3.41
CA THR A 131 -9.96 -19.01 -2.05
C THR A 131 -11.04 -19.13 -0.98
N GLY A 132 -12.22 -18.59 -1.21
CA GLY A 132 -13.39 -18.80 -0.36
C GLY A 132 -13.75 -20.27 -0.15
N ILE A 133 -13.50 -21.12 -1.15
CA ILE A 133 -13.75 -22.57 -1.11
C ILE A 133 -12.45 -23.31 -0.77
N ILE A 134 -11.35 -22.99 -1.44
CA ILE A 134 -10.07 -23.70 -1.31
C ILE A 134 -9.52 -23.65 0.13
N LYS A 135 -9.80 -22.58 0.89
CA LYS A 135 -9.35 -22.44 2.30
C LYS A 135 -9.85 -23.53 3.24
N TYR A 136 -10.93 -24.23 2.91
CA TYR A 136 -11.44 -25.35 3.70
C TYR A 136 -10.66 -26.66 3.47
N PHE A 137 -9.96 -26.78 2.35
CA PHE A 137 -9.18 -27.95 1.96
C PHE A 137 -7.67 -27.75 2.12
N LYS A 138 -7.21 -26.49 2.04
CA LYS A 138 -5.80 -26.14 2.15
C LYS A 138 -5.64 -24.91 3.05
N LYS A 139 -4.91 -25.07 4.16
CA LYS A 139 -4.78 -24.01 5.18
C LYS A 139 -3.81 -22.91 4.77
N TYR A 140 -2.68 -23.28 4.15
CA TYR A 140 -1.58 -22.35 3.86
C TYR A 140 -1.19 -22.38 2.39
N THR A 141 -0.67 -21.26 1.94
CA THR A 141 0.04 -21.10 0.66
C THR A 141 1.29 -20.25 0.91
N GLY A 142 2.17 -20.15 -0.08
CA GLY A 142 3.39 -19.35 0.04
C GLY A 142 3.74 -18.75 -1.30
N TRP A 143 4.64 -17.78 -1.30
CA TRP A 143 5.30 -17.36 -2.51
C TRP A 143 6.07 -18.57 -3.04
N LYS A 144 5.77 -19.05 -4.25
CA LYS A 144 6.70 -19.92 -4.95
C LYS A 144 7.98 -19.09 -5.08
N ASN A 145 9.12 -19.68 -4.69
CA ASN A 145 10.41 -19.05 -4.92
C ASN A 145 10.40 -18.54 -6.35
N SER A 146 10.14 -17.26 -6.51
CA SER A 146 10.33 -16.58 -7.75
C SER A 146 11.84 -16.52 -7.90
N ASN A 147 12.40 -17.49 -8.65
CA ASN A 147 13.73 -17.38 -9.22
C ASN A 147 13.72 -16.20 -10.22
N SER A 148 13.23 -15.05 -9.79
CA SER A 148 13.36 -13.83 -10.55
C SER A 148 14.77 -13.32 -10.28
N LYS A 149 15.68 -13.60 -11.22
CA LYS A 149 17.04 -13.03 -11.28
C LYS A 149 17.08 -11.50 -11.15
N ILE A 150 15.92 -10.86 -11.10
CA ILE A 150 15.75 -9.42 -10.92
C ILE A 150 15.70 -9.06 -9.43
N GLU A 151 15.08 -9.87 -8.55
CA GLU A 151 15.01 -9.61 -7.11
C GLU A 151 16.37 -9.77 -6.41
N ASP A 152 17.21 -10.72 -6.86
CA ASP A 152 18.56 -10.94 -6.32
C ASP A 152 19.55 -9.76 -6.58
N LYS A 153 19.18 -8.83 -7.42
CA LYS A 153 20.03 -7.69 -7.81
C LYS A 153 19.93 -6.48 -6.85
N TYR A 154 18.94 -6.50 -5.92
CA TYR A 154 18.62 -5.33 -5.05
C TYR A 154 18.82 -5.59 -3.56
N ASP A 155 19.89 -6.30 -3.23
CA ASP A 155 20.33 -6.71 -1.88
C ASP A 155 20.41 -5.55 -0.85
N LYS A 156 20.63 -4.31 -1.33
CA LYS A 156 20.74 -3.11 -0.47
C LYS A 156 19.47 -2.78 0.33
N TYR A 157 18.28 -3.20 -0.14
CA TYR A 157 16.98 -2.90 0.49
C TYR A 157 16.34 -4.10 1.16
N ASP A 158 17.04 -5.24 1.22
CA ASP A 158 16.55 -6.49 1.82
C ASP A 158 16.16 -6.31 3.29
N LYS A 159 16.84 -5.45 4.03
CA LYS A 159 16.50 -5.13 5.42
C LYS A 159 15.11 -4.53 5.61
N TYR A 160 14.49 -4.00 4.57
CA TYR A 160 13.13 -3.44 4.59
C TYR A 160 12.07 -4.41 4.03
N ARG A 161 12.48 -5.56 3.46
CA ARG A 161 11.57 -6.61 2.93
C ARG A 161 11.14 -7.58 4.03
N LEU A 162 10.54 -7.04 5.08
CA LEU A 162 10.07 -7.82 6.22
C LEU A 162 8.65 -8.33 5.97
N HIS A 163 8.52 -9.46 5.27
CA HIS A 163 7.24 -10.07 4.91
C HIS A 163 7.18 -11.56 5.25
N TYR A 164 5.96 -12.11 5.31
CA TYR A 164 5.77 -13.55 5.48
C TYR A 164 5.95 -14.29 4.16
N ASN A 165 6.73 -15.38 4.16
CA ASN A 165 6.90 -16.26 3.01
C ASN A 165 5.76 -17.28 2.88
N ILE A 166 5.05 -17.56 3.98
CA ILE A 166 3.90 -18.47 4.07
C ILE A 166 2.75 -17.67 4.66
N PHE A 167 1.56 -17.82 4.12
CA PHE A 167 0.37 -17.14 4.60
C PHE A 167 -0.88 -18.01 4.48
N PRO A 168 -1.88 -17.80 5.38
CA PRO A 168 -3.11 -18.56 5.34
C PRO A 168 -3.95 -18.24 4.09
N LEU A 169 -4.60 -19.25 3.51
CA LEU A 169 -5.56 -19.05 2.43
C LEU A 169 -6.80 -18.25 2.87
N HIS A 170 -7.12 -18.31 4.17
CA HIS A 170 -8.11 -17.41 4.77
C HIS A 170 -7.74 -15.93 4.51
N SER A 171 -6.50 -15.55 4.77
CA SER A 171 -6.05 -14.16 4.61
C SER A 171 -5.98 -13.73 3.14
N VAL A 172 -5.64 -14.66 2.23
CA VAL A 172 -5.75 -14.42 0.78
C VAL A 172 -7.21 -14.19 0.37
N HIS A 173 -8.15 -14.89 1.01
CA HIS A 173 -9.57 -14.64 0.80
C HIS A 173 -10.00 -13.27 1.32
N GLN A 174 -9.50 -12.84 2.48
CA GLN A 174 -9.75 -11.49 3.00
C GLN A 174 -9.19 -10.41 2.06
N LEU A 175 -8.00 -10.61 1.49
CA LEU A 175 -7.46 -9.73 0.45
C LEU A 175 -8.38 -9.65 -0.79
N HIS A 176 -8.95 -10.78 -1.22
CA HIS A 176 -9.92 -10.80 -2.30
C HIS A 176 -11.20 -10.02 -1.97
N LEU A 177 -11.71 -10.16 -0.74
CA LEU A 177 -12.87 -9.39 -0.27
C LEU A 177 -12.57 -7.89 -0.24
N ALA A 178 -11.39 -7.49 0.25
CA ALA A 178 -10.92 -6.08 0.22
C ALA A 178 -10.86 -5.54 -1.22
N SER A 179 -10.32 -6.33 -2.17
CA SER A 179 -10.28 -5.93 -3.60
C SER A 179 -11.69 -5.70 -4.17
N ARG A 180 -12.65 -6.54 -3.80
CA ARG A 180 -14.05 -6.37 -4.23
C ARG A 180 -14.70 -5.15 -3.59
N ALA A 181 -14.50 -4.94 -2.29
CA ALA A 181 -15.02 -3.78 -1.56
C ALA A 181 -14.47 -2.48 -2.16
N ALA A 182 -13.16 -2.38 -2.34
CA ALA A 182 -12.51 -1.23 -2.98
C ALA A 182 -13.03 -0.99 -4.41
N SER A 183 -13.21 -2.07 -5.21
CA SER A 183 -13.75 -1.95 -6.57
C SER A 183 -15.17 -1.42 -6.60
N SER A 184 -16.00 -1.73 -5.59
CA SER A 184 -17.41 -1.32 -5.55
C SER A 184 -17.60 0.15 -5.15
N CYS A 185 -16.63 0.77 -4.49
CA CYS A 185 -16.72 2.14 -3.98
C CYS A 185 -15.99 3.19 -4.84
N LEU A 186 -15.34 2.80 -5.94
CA LEU A 186 -14.51 3.71 -6.76
C LEU A 186 -15.23 4.98 -7.18
N LYS A 187 -16.50 4.89 -7.57
CA LYS A 187 -17.30 6.05 -8.00
C LYS A 187 -17.56 7.10 -6.90
N ASN A 188 -17.31 6.74 -5.63
CA ASN A 188 -17.48 7.64 -4.50
C ASN A 188 -16.15 8.33 -4.11
N ILE A 189 -15.08 8.15 -4.88
CA ILE A 189 -13.77 8.74 -4.63
C ILE A 189 -13.63 10.01 -5.46
N TYR A 190 -13.46 11.14 -4.78
CA TYR A 190 -13.34 12.48 -5.39
C TYR A 190 -11.97 13.10 -5.14
N SER A 191 -11.13 12.47 -4.31
CA SER A 191 -9.77 12.92 -3.99
C SER A 191 -8.93 13.10 -5.25
N ASP A 192 -8.09 14.13 -5.29
CA ASP A 192 -7.03 14.19 -6.29
C ASP A 192 -6.19 12.92 -6.21
N THR A 193 -6.04 12.20 -7.32
CA THR A 193 -5.52 10.83 -7.26
C THR A 193 -4.36 10.60 -8.21
N LEU A 194 -3.23 10.13 -7.66
CA LEU A 194 -2.09 9.61 -8.40
C LEU A 194 -2.07 8.08 -8.33
N ILE A 195 -1.98 7.44 -9.48
CA ILE A 195 -1.86 5.99 -9.62
C ILE A 195 -0.51 5.70 -10.27
N LEU A 196 0.36 4.96 -9.57
CA LEU A 196 1.65 4.53 -10.08
C LEU A 196 1.70 3.00 -10.17
N GLN A 197 2.12 2.47 -11.31
CA GLN A 197 2.25 1.03 -11.51
C GLN A 197 3.27 0.68 -12.58
N ASP A 198 3.94 -0.49 -12.44
CA ASP A 198 4.73 -1.10 -13.50
C ASP A 198 3.79 -1.85 -14.48
N LYS A 199 3.97 -1.66 -15.79
CA LYS A 199 3.22 -2.39 -16.81
C LYS A 199 3.44 -3.90 -16.76
N ASN A 200 4.63 -4.32 -16.30
CA ASN A 200 5.07 -5.70 -16.23
C ASN A 200 4.98 -6.27 -14.81
N ASP A 201 4.23 -5.64 -13.92
CA ASP A 201 4.00 -6.10 -12.55
C ASP A 201 3.54 -7.56 -12.53
N SER A 202 4.31 -8.42 -11.81
CA SER A 202 4.05 -9.86 -11.72
C SER A 202 2.89 -10.21 -10.79
N GLN A 203 2.48 -9.31 -9.89
CA GLN A 203 1.49 -9.60 -8.85
C GLN A 203 0.11 -9.01 -9.16
N VAL A 204 0.05 -7.83 -9.79
CA VAL A 204 -1.20 -7.17 -10.15
C VAL A 204 -1.26 -6.84 -11.64
N LYS A 205 -2.46 -6.90 -12.19
CA LYS A 205 -2.67 -6.67 -13.62
C LYS A 205 -2.78 -5.18 -13.93
N LYS A 206 -2.20 -4.76 -15.05
CA LYS A 206 -2.36 -3.40 -15.59
C LYS A 206 -3.82 -2.99 -15.79
N GLU A 207 -4.71 -3.95 -16.10
CA GLU A 207 -6.15 -3.70 -16.20
C GLU A 207 -6.78 -3.29 -14.87
N GLY A 208 -6.10 -3.52 -13.74
CA GLY A 208 -6.48 -3.00 -12.42
C GLY A 208 -6.28 -1.49 -12.33
N ALA A 209 -5.12 -1.00 -12.78
CA ALA A 209 -4.82 0.44 -12.81
C ALA A 209 -5.77 1.20 -13.74
N TYR A 210 -6.08 0.64 -14.93
CA TYR A 210 -7.08 1.23 -15.82
C TYR A 210 -8.48 1.23 -15.20
N ALA A 211 -8.88 0.13 -14.52
CA ALA A 211 -10.18 0.06 -13.86
C ALA A 211 -10.30 1.09 -12.74
N LEU A 212 -9.23 1.27 -11.97
CA LEU A 212 -9.14 2.30 -10.93
C LEU A 212 -9.25 3.70 -11.55
N TYR A 213 -8.40 4.03 -12.51
CA TYR A 213 -8.40 5.33 -13.17
C TYR A 213 -9.76 5.70 -13.77
N ASN A 214 -10.42 4.75 -14.46
CA ASN A 214 -11.72 4.99 -15.08
C ASN A 214 -12.89 4.98 -14.07
N GLY A 215 -12.72 4.29 -12.93
CA GLY A 215 -13.79 4.08 -11.95
C GLY A 215 -13.95 5.22 -10.93
N ILE A 216 -12.87 5.95 -10.62
CA ILE A 216 -12.92 7.06 -9.65
C ILE A 216 -13.53 8.33 -10.27
N SER A 217 -14.21 9.12 -9.43
CA SER A 217 -14.89 10.37 -9.81
C SER A 217 -14.03 11.62 -9.58
N SER A 218 -12.75 11.46 -9.28
CA SER A 218 -11.80 12.57 -9.10
C SER A 218 -11.78 13.50 -10.31
N ARG A 219 -11.77 14.79 -10.07
CA ARG A 219 -11.60 15.80 -11.12
C ARG A 219 -10.17 15.84 -11.64
N TYR A 220 -9.20 15.70 -10.73
CA TYR A 220 -7.79 15.57 -11.08
C TYR A 220 -7.31 14.16 -10.74
N LYS A 221 -6.96 13.40 -11.77
CA LYS A 221 -6.44 12.04 -11.63
C LYS A 221 -5.39 11.74 -12.66
N LYS A 222 -4.33 11.07 -12.25
CA LYS A 222 -3.17 10.75 -13.08
C LYS A 222 -2.83 9.28 -12.95
N LEU A 223 -2.66 8.59 -14.08
CA LEU A 223 -2.12 7.24 -14.15
C LEU A 223 -0.76 7.31 -14.84
N GLU A 224 0.28 6.96 -14.12
CA GLU A 224 1.64 6.93 -14.63
C GLU A 224 2.23 5.52 -14.53
N TRP A 225 2.94 5.16 -15.57
CA TRP A 225 3.64 3.89 -15.66
C TRP A 225 5.12 4.09 -15.34
N ILE A 226 5.65 3.19 -14.51
CA ILE A 226 7.06 3.17 -14.13
C ILE A 226 7.65 1.89 -14.74
N ASP A 227 8.44 2.04 -15.78
CA ASP A 227 9.04 0.89 -16.47
C ASP A 227 10.14 0.27 -15.61
N ASP A 228 10.18 -1.08 -15.54
CA ASP A 228 11.16 -1.86 -14.78
C ASP A 228 11.19 -1.56 -13.26
N ALA A 229 10.07 -1.15 -12.69
CA ALA A 229 9.98 -0.81 -11.27
C ALA A 229 9.72 -2.03 -10.37
N THR A 230 9.18 -3.10 -10.89
CA THR A 230 8.65 -4.26 -10.17
C THR A 230 7.37 -3.95 -9.37
N HIS A 231 6.79 -4.94 -8.67
CA HIS A 231 5.64 -4.71 -7.79
C HIS A 231 5.98 -3.80 -6.60
N SER A 232 7.19 -3.96 -6.04
CA SER A 232 7.64 -3.21 -4.85
C SER A 232 8.11 -1.80 -5.22
N LEU A 233 7.20 -0.89 -5.53
CA LEU A 233 7.52 0.47 -5.99
C LEU A 233 8.33 1.29 -4.96
N THR A 234 8.18 1.00 -3.68
CA THR A 234 8.88 1.70 -2.58
C THR A 234 10.28 1.15 -2.31
N LEU A 235 10.58 -0.08 -2.75
CA LEU A 235 11.85 -0.76 -2.53
C LEU A 235 12.54 -1.16 -3.85
N GLY A 236 11.86 -0.96 -4.97
CA GLY A 236 12.35 -1.37 -6.29
C GLY A 236 13.44 -0.45 -6.85
N PRO A 237 13.95 -0.82 -8.04
CA PRO A 237 15.06 -0.11 -8.69
C PRO A 237 14.71 1.33 -9.09
N LYS A 238 13.44 1.64 -9.22
CA LYS A 238 12.92 2.95 -9.64
C LYS A 238 12.31 3.76 -8.49
N LYS A 239 12.59 3.38 -7.24
CA LYS A 239 11.99 4.03 -6.07
C LYS A 239 12.21 5.55 -6.01
N GLU A 240 13.38 6.04 -6.43
CA GLU A 240 13.68 7.48 -6.43
C GLU A 240 12.79 8.25 -7.44
N GLU A 241 12.52 7.63 -8.61
CA GLU A 241 11.59 8.17 -9.59
C GLU A 241 10.15 8.18 -9.02
N VAL A 242 9.75 7.09 -8.34
CA VAL A 242 8.45 6.97 -7.68
C VAL A 242 8.29 8.04 -6.61
N PHE A 243 9.29 8.23 -5.75
CA PHE A 243 9.25 9.22 -4.65
C PHE A 243 9.14 10.64 -5.21
N LYS A 244 9.95 10.96 -6.21
CA LYS A 244 9.87 12.27 -6.88
C LYS A 244 8.45 12.52 -7.44
N LYS A 245 7.84 11.56 -8.12
CA LYS A 245 6.48 11.70 -8.66
C LYS A 245 5.42 11.89 -7.57
N ILE A 246 5.60 11.25 -6.41
CA ILE A 246 4.72 11.43 -5.26
C ILE A 246 4.87 12.84 -4.69
N ILE A 247 6.10 13.31 -4.47
CA ILE A 247 6.39 14.64 -3.93
C ILE A 247 5.86 15.72 -4.90
N ASP A 248 6.19 15.62 -6.20
CA ASP A 248 5.70 16.54 -7.24
C ASP A 248 4.14 16.60 -7.24
N PHE A 249 3.47 15.46 -7.02
CA PHE A 249 2.00 15.40 -6.95
C PHE A 249 1.45 16.03 -5.66
N ILE A 250 2.14 15.85 -4.53
CA ILE A 250 1.74 16.45 -3.25
C ILE A 250 1.85 17.99 -3.32
N GLU A 251 2.90 18.49 -3.94
CA GLU A 251 3.13 19.94 -4.08
C GLU A 251 2.23 20.61 -5.13
N PHE A 252 1.73 19.82 -6.08
CA PHE A 252 0.87 20.34 -7.14
C PHE A 252 -0.46 20.82 -6.56
N LYS A 253 -0.79 22.11 -6.80
CA LYS A 253 -2.10 22.71 -6.45
C LYS A 253 -2.93 22.81 -7.72
N VAL A 254 -4.11 22.21 -7.70
CA VAL A 254 -5.11 22.42 -8.77
C VAL A 254 -5.67 23.84 -8.59
N ASN A 255 -5.38 24.74 -9.52
CA ASN A 255 -5.94 26.09 -9.56
C ASN A 255 -7.42 26.08 -9.96
#